data_6dfb8148a46ada2e63fbd29793d8743e
#
_entry.id   6dfb8148a46ada2e63fbd29793d8743e
#
_cell.length_a   1.000
_cell.length_b   1.000
_cell.length_c   1.000
_cell.angle_alpha   90.00
_cell.angle_beta   90.00
_cell.angle_gamma   90.00
#
_symmetry.space_group_name_H-M   'P 1'
#
loop_
_entity.id
_entity.type
_entity.pdbx_description
1 polymer ?
#
loop_
_entity_poly.entity_id
_entity_poly.type
_entity_poly.pdbx_seq_one_letter_code
_entity_poly.pdbx_strand_id
1 'polypeptide(L)'
;EETLRFLRVEGRVPRVHVVHGLKPYDLPEADVYILHYLLLRGWKEALPGLGFRTLIFDEVQELRHSGTEKYSAASLAAEKCEHVIGLSGTPIYNRGGEIWNVVNILDYHFLGDWESFSREWCWGYGNAIVAKPELLGAYLKREGLMLRRVKQDVLSELPPKRRLVQELDWNDRVYARLMAPVLPQLMRWKEDGTLTASQRAILEDSISQQARKATGVAKAPYV
;
A
#
# COMPACT_ATOMS: atom_id res chain seq x y z
N GLU A 1 -15.63 1.23 16.59
CA GLU A 1 -15.99 2.33 17.52
C GLU A 1 -16.15 3.67 16.78
N GLU A 2 -15.20 4.09 15.94
CA GLU A 2 -15.26 5.37 15.23
C GLU A 2 -16.44 5.46 14.26
N THR A 3 -16.77 4.40 13.54
CA THR A 3 -17.93 4.35 12.65
C THR A 3 -19.23 4.67 13.41
N LEU A 4 -19.38 4.11 14.60
CA LEU A 4 -20.55 4.34 15.45
C LEU A 4 -20.57 5.75 16.03
N ARG A 5 -19.40 6.39 16.19
CA ARG A 5 -19.26 7.73 16.74
C ARG A 5 -19.64 8.82 15.72
N PHE A 6 -19.22 8.68 14.48
CA PHE A 6 -19.30 9.75 13.48
C PHE A 6 -20.32 9.52 12.38
N LEU A 7 -20.65 8.26 12.05
CA LEU A 7 -21.64 7.97 11.01
C LEU A 7 -23.06 7.96 11.57
N ARG A 8 -23.98 8.50 10.80
CA ARG A 8 -25.44 8.39 11.02
C ARG A 8 -26.09 7.94 9.71
N VAL A 9 -27.00 7.02 9.81
CA VAL A 9 -27.83 6.56 8.69
C VAL A 9 -29.28 6.93 9.02
N GLU A 10 -29.88 7.80 8.23
CA GLU A 10 -31.23 8.31 8.49
C GLU A 10 -31.42 8.84 9.92
N GLY A 11 -30.39 9.53 10.45
CA GLY A 11 -30.40 10.10 11.80
C GLY A 11 -30.10 9.12 12.95
N ARG A 12 -30.03 7.83 12.72
CA ARG A 12 -29.72 6.79 13.71
C ARG A 12 -28.27 6.30 13.67
N VAL A 13 -27.86 5.64 14.73
CA VAL A 13 -26.56 4.91 14.76
C VAL A 13 -26.63 3.75 13.80
N PRO A 14 -25.63 3.57 12.91
CA PRO A 14 -25.61 2.46 11.94
C PRO A 14 -25.42 1.10 12.63
N ARG A 15 -26.04 0.09 12.05
CA ARG A 15 -25.74 -1.30 12.37
C ARG A 15 -24.44 -1.66 11.63
N VAL A 16 -23.44 -2.10 12.36
CA VAL A 16 -22.12 -2.46 11.81
C VAL A 16 -21.87 -3.95 12.02
N HIS A 17 -21.52 -4.63 10.94
CA HIS A 17 -21.09 -6.02 10.98
C HIS A 17 -19.63 -6.15 10.57
N VAL A 18 -18.83 -6.84 11.39
CA VAL A 18 -17.44 -7.19 11.07
C VAL A 18 -17.43 -8.60 10.49
N VAL A 19 -16.98 -8.72 9.26
CA VAL A 19 -16.91 -10.01 8.56
C VAL A 19 -15.71 -10.81 9.04
N HIS A 20 -15.91 -12.08 9.32
CA HIS A 20 -14.87 -12.97 9.83
C HIS A 20 -14.73 -14.22 8.94
N GLY A 21 -13.51 -14.78 8.92
CA GLY A 21 -13.23 -16.03 8.22
C GLY A 21 -13.13 -15.89 6.70
N LEU A 22 -12.45 -16.85 6.11
CA LEU A 22 -12.22 -16.92 4.66
C LEU A 22 -13.39 -17.57 3.90
N LYS A 23 -14.26 -18.28 4.60
CA LYS A 23 -15.41 -18.95 3.98
C LYS A 23 -16.62 -18.04 4.06
N PRO A 24 -17.27 -17.71 2.93
CA PRO A 24 -18.48 -16.92 2.91
C PRO A 24 -19.62 -17.58 3.71
N TYR A 25 -20.43 -16.75 4.33
CA TYR A 25 -21.63 -17.10 5.07
C TYR A 25 -22.71 -16.04 4.83
N ASP A 26 -23.93 -16.32 5.19
CA ASP A 26 -25.03 -15.36 5.09
C ASP A 26 -24.80 -14.19 6.05
N LEU A 27 -24.59 -13.00 5.48
CA LEU A 27 -24.31 -11.80 6.26
C LEU A 27 -25.60 -11.32 6.94
N PRO A 28 -25.57 -10.98 8.23
CA PRO A 28 -26.71 -10.35 8.89
C PRO A 28 -26.99 -8.98 8.28
N GLU A 29 -28.23 -8.54 8.37
CA GLU A 29 -28.62 -7.21 7.90
C GLU A 29 -27.88 -6.11 8.66
N ALA A 30 -27.11 -5.30 7.96
CA ALA A 30 -26.33 -4.19 8.51
C ALA A 30 -26.23 -3.03 7.51
N ASP A 31 -25.94 -1.82 8.01
CA ASP A 31 -25.73 -0.64 7.19
C ASP A 31 -24.27 -0.52 6.73
N VAL A 32 -23.35 -1.09 7.51
CA VAL A 32 -21.90 -1.07 7.24
C VAL A 32 -21.30 -2.45 7.50
N TYR A 33 -20.54 -2.92 6.54
CA TYR A 33 -19.76 -4.16 6.66
C TYR A 33 -18.28 -3.83 6.66
N ILE A 34 -17.54 -4.35 7.62
CA ILE A 34 -16.09 -4.17 7.73
C ILE A 34 -15.42 -5.49 7.41
N LEU A 35 -14.56 -5.49 6.39
CA LEU A 35 -13.89 -6.67 5.91
C LEU A 35 -12.39 -6.43 5.78
N HIS A 36 -11.57 -7.28 6.39
CA HIS A 36 -10.12 -7.17 6.31
C HIS A 36 -9.60 -7.65 4.94
N TYR A 37 -8.60 -6.99 4.38
CA TYR A 37 -8.01 -7.34 3.08
C TYR A 37 -7.61 -8.80 2.90
N LEU A 38 -7.15 -9.47 3.95
CA LEU A 38 -6.80 -10.89 3.91
C LEU A 38 -7.99 -11.82 3.65
N LEU A 39 -9.20 -11.36 3.92
CA LEU A 39 -10.43 -12.13 3.70
C LEU A 39 -10.91 -12.05 2.25
N LEU A 40 -10.54 -11.01 1.51
CA LEU A 40 -11.01 -10.76 0.14
C LEU A 40 -10.86 -12.00 -0.76
N ARG A 41 -9.74 -12.71 -0.66
CA ARG A 41 -9.50 -13.91 -1.48
C ARG A 41 -10.54 -15.02 -1.28
N GLY A 42 -11.04 -15.16 -0.07
CA GLY A 42 -12.06 -16.19 0.24
C GLY A 42 -13.48 -15.75 -0.09
N TRP A 43 -13.70 -14.45 -0.21
CA TRP A 43 -14.99 -13.82 -0.50
C TRP A 43 -15.13 -13.36 -1.97
N LYS A 44 -14.15 -13.62 -2.80
CA LYS A 44 -14.04 -13.12 -4.18
C LYS A 44 -15.32 -13.34 -4.99
N GLU A 45 -15.85 -14.55 -4.97
CA GLU A 45 -17.04 -14.91 -5.75
C GLU A 45 -18.35 -14.43 -5.11
N ALA A 46 -18.36 -14.23 -3.80
CA ALA A 46 -19.56 -13.80 -3.07
C ALA A 46 -19.75 -12.27 -3.09
N LEU A 47 -18.66 -11.49 -2.97
CA LEU A 47 -18.70 -10.04 -2.84
C LEU A 47 -19.53 -9.34 -3.92
N PRO A 48 -19.41 -9.68 -5.23
CA PRO A 48 -20.19 -9.00 -6.28
C PRO A 48 -21.70 -9.19 -6.15
N GLY A 49 -22.15 -10.26 -5.52
CA GLY A 49 -23.56 -10.59 -5.32
C GLY A 49 -24.20 -9.97 -4.07
N LEU A 50 -23.43 -9.34 -3.20
CA LEU A 50 -23.94 -8.80 -1.93
C LEU A 50 -24.67 -7.47 -2.05
N GLY A 51 -24.66 -6.82 -3.22
CA GLY A 51 -25.42 -5.61 -3.49
C GLY A 51 -24.90 -4.35 -2.77
N PHE A 52 -23.63 -4.30 -2.46
CA PHE A 52 -23.02 -3.10 -1.90
C PHE A 52 -23.07 -1.93 -2.89
N ARG A 53 -23.54 -0.77 -2.44
CA ARG A 53 -23.59 0.45 -3.26
C ARG A 53 -22.31 1.24 -3.18
N THR A 54 -21.70 1.28 -2.00
CA THR A 54 -20.46 2.04 -1.74
C THR A 54 -19.39 1.12 -1.19
N LEU A 55 -18.21 1.18 -1.79
CA LEU A 55 -17.04 0.44 -1.37
C LEU A 55 -15.94 1.41 -0.97
N ILE A 56 -15.43 1.27 0.24
CA ILE A 56 -14.36 2.13 0.76
C ILE A 56 -13.14 1.25 1.07
N PHE A 57 -12.04 1.54 0.40
CA PHE A 57 -10.75 0.91 0.65
C PHE A 57 -9.90 1.80 1.55
N ASP A 58 -9.76 1.47 2.82
CA ASP A 58 -8.80 2.11 3.70
C ASP A 58 -7.40 1.55 3.43
N GLU A 59 -6.37 2.41 3.40
CA GLU A 59 -5.01 2.06 2.94
C GLU A 59 -5.04 1.37 1.55
N VAL A 60 -5.68 2.03 0.57
CA VAL A 60 -5.91 1.47 -0.78
C VAL A 60 -4.65 1.00 -1.48
N GLN A 61 -3.46 1.49 -1.10
CA GLN A 61 -2.17 1.00 -1.59
C GLN A 61 -1.90 -0.48 -1.28
N GLU A 62 -2.68 -1.11 -0.39
CA GLU A 62 -2.68 -2.56 -0.22
C GLU A 62 -3.06 -3.30 -1.50
N LEU A 63 -3.74 -2.64 -2.43
CA LEU A 63 -4.20 -3.17 -3.72
C LEU A 63 -3.25 -2.82 -4.89
N ARG A 64 -2.07 -2.31 -4.64
CA ARG A 64 -1.12 -1.87 -5.68
C ARG A 64 -0.59 -2.98 -6.61
N HIS A 65 -0.72 -4.24 -6.22
CA HIS A 65 -0.21 -5.39 -6.98
C HIS A 65 -1.34 -6.17 -7.65
N SER A 66 -1.50 -6.00 -8.96
CA SER A 66 -2.57 -6.61 -9.77
C SER A 66 -2.52 -8.16 -9.85
N GLY A 67 -1.35 -8.76 -9.68
CA GLY A 67 -1.18 -10.22 -9.71
C GLY A 67 -1.62 -10.97 -8.45
N THR A 68 -2.37 -10.34 -7.54
CA THR A 68 -2.80 -10.95 -6.28
C THR A 68 -4.29 -11.28 -6.28
N GLU A 69 -4.68 -12.37 -5.60
CA GLU A 69 -6.09 -12.72 -5.39
C GLU A 69 -6.87 -11.60 -4.66
N LYS A 70 -6.20 -10.89 -3.78
CA LYS A 70 -6.72 -9.72 -3.07
C LYS A 70 -7.14 -8.62 -4.06
N TYR A 71 -6.27 -8.31 -5.03
CA TYR A 71 -6.56 -7.33 -6.07
C TYR A 71 -7.73 -7.77 -6.94
N SER A 72 -7.71 -9.00 -7.44
CA SER A 72 -8.77 -9.56 -8.28
C SER A 72 -10.13 -9.52 -7.58
N ALA A 73 -10.19 -9.88 -6.30
CA ALA A 73 -11.42 -9.83 -5.51
C ALA A 73 -11.92 -8.38 -5.31
N ALA A 74 -11.01 -7.44 -5.07
CA ALA A 74 -11.33 -6.04 -4.92
C ALA A 74 -11.89 -5.43 -6.22
N SER A 75 -11.28 -5.74 -7.37
CA SER A 75 -11.76 -5.28 -8.68
C SER A 75 -13.17 -5.81 -9.00
N LEU A 76 -13.42 -7.12 -8.80
CA LEU A 76 -14.74 -7.70 -9.03
C LEU A 76 -15.82 -7.08 -8.13
N ALA A 77 -15.50 -6.78 -6.88
CA ALA A 77 -16.42 -6.11 -5.97
C ALA A 77 -16.67 -4.65 -6.41
N ALA A 78 -15.61 -3.93 -6.80
CA ALA A 78 -15.68 -2.54 -7.23
C ALA A 78 -16.56 -2.35 -8.49
N GLU A 79 -16.47 -3.26 -9.46
CA GLU A 79 -17.28 -3.24 -10.69
C GLU A 79 -18.80 -3.24 -10.44
N LYS A 80 -19.24 -3.72 -9.28
CA LYS A 80 -20.67 -3.82 -8.91
C LYS A 80 -21.14 -2.69 -8.01
N CYS A 81 -20.23 -1.81 -7.58
CA CYS A 81 -20.56 -0.70 -6.69
C CYS A 81 -20.79 0.59 -7.47
N GLU A 82 -21.75 1.40 -7.03
CA GLU A 82 -22.01 2.73 -7.61
C GLU A 82 -20.90 3.72 -7.26
N HIS A 83 -20.32 3.57 -6.07
CA HIS A 83 -19.27 4.45 -5.55
C HIS A 83 -18.11 3.63 -5.01
N VAL A 84 -16.92 3.95 -5.49
CA VAL A 84 -15.68 3.33 -5.00
C VAL A 84 -14.73 4.42 -4.52
N ILE A 85 -14.29 4.32 -3.27
CA ILE A 85 -13.46 5.32 -2.60
C ILE A 85 -12.19 4.66 -2.08
N GLY A 86 -11.05 5.25 -2.36
CA GLY A 86 -9.76 4.85 -1.82
C GLY A 86 -9.20 5.89 -0.85
N LEU A 87 -8.85 5.47 0.35
CA LEU A 87 -8.18 6.30 1.34
C LEU A 87 -6.72 5.90 1.45
N SER A 88 -5.80 6.87 1.46
CA SER A 88 -4.37 6.62 1.61
C SER A 88 -3.62 7.84 2.11
N GLY A 89 -2.68 7.64 3.00
CA GLY A 89 -1.71 8.69 3.38
C GLY A 89 -0.63 8.91 2.32
N THR A 90 -0.36 7.92 1.47
CA THR A 90 0.69 7.91 0.43
C THR A 90 0.21 7.20 -0.83
N PRO A 91 -0.71 7.82 -1.60
CA PRO A 91 -1.36 7.16 -2.74
C PRO A 91 -0.43 6.89 -3.92
N ILE A 92 0.63 7.68 -4.07
CA ILE A 92 1.58 7.56 -5.17
C ILE A 92 2.91 7.04 -4.63
N TYR A 93 3.22 5.80 -4.97
CA TYR A 93 4.56 5.22 -4.83
C TYR A 93 5.39 5.52 -6.09
N ASN A 94 6.68 5.27 -6.03
CA ASN A 94 7.59 5.58 -7.14
C ASN A 94 7.37 4.73 -8.40
N ARG A 95 6.55 3.68 -8.33
CA ARG A 95 6.29 2.77 -9.44
C ARG A 95 4.97 3.08 -10.13
N GLY A 96 5.02 3.31 -11.45
CA GLY A 96 3.86 3.63 -12.26
C GLY A 96 2.78 2.55 -12.25
N GLY A 97 3.16 1.27 -12.28
CA GLY A 97 2.21 0.17 -12.21
C GLY A 97 1.43 0.11 -10.90
N GLU A 98 2.01 0.57 -9.80
CA GLU A 98 1.33 0.59 -8.51
C GLU A 98 0.18 1.60 -8.48
N ILE A 99 0.43 2.84 -8.93
CA ILE A 99 -0.63 3.87 -8.98
C ILE A 99 -1.66 3.56 -10.07
N TRP A 100 -1.24 3.04 -11.21
CA TRP A 100 -2.15 2.64 -12.29
C TRP A 100 -3.11 1.54 -11.82
N ASN A 101 -2.61 0.51 -11.12
CA ASN A 101 -3.43 -0.54 -10.54
C ASN A 101 -4.46 -0.01 -9.54
N VAL A 102 -4.03 0.87 -8.63
CA VAL A 102 -4.94 1.47 -7.64
C VAL A 102 -6.04 2.29 -8.33
N VAL A 103 -5.67 3.14 -9.28
CA VAL A 103 -6.66 3.97 -10.01
C VAL A 103 -7.64 3.09 -10.79
N ASN A 104 -7.19 2.01 -11.42
CA ASN A 104 -8.07 1.10 -12.15
C ASN A 104 -9.12 0.36 -11.29
N ILE A 105 -8.89 0.24 -9.99
CA ILE A 105 -9.92 -0.27 -9.06
C ILE A 105 -10.93 0.82 -8.73
N LEU A 106 -10.46 2.05 -8.55
CA LEU A 106 -11.30 3.18 -8.13
C LEU A 106 -12.17 3.70 -9.28
N ASP A 107 -11.58 3.80 -10.45
CA ASP A 107 -12.25 4.23 -11.69
C ASP A 107 -11.57 3.54 -12.88
N TYR A 108 -12.25 2.52 -13.40
CA TYR A 108 -11.72 1.67 -14.46
C TYR A 108 -11.48 2.47 -15.74
N HIS A 109 -10.31 2.29 -16.33
CA HIS A 109 -9.84 3.00 -17.53
C HIS A 109 -9.64 4.52 -17.41
N PHE A 110 -9.76 5.12 -16.24
CA PHE A 110 -9.53 6.55 -16.07
C PHE A 110 -8.14 6.99 -16.57
N LEU A 111 -7.10 6.20 -16.29
CA LEU A 111 -5.74 6.43 -16.80
C LEU A 111 -5.47 5.77 -18.17
N GLY A 112 -6.48 5.23 -18.83
CA GLY A 112 -6.33 4.46 -20.04
C GLY A 112 -5.69 3.09 -19.84
N ASP A 113 -5.25 2.47 -20.95
CA ASP A 113 -4.49 1.23 -20.86
C ASP A 113 -3.06 1.45 -20.34
N TRP A 114 -2.42 0.37 -19.91
CA TRP A 114 -1.06 0.42 -19.36
C TRP A 114 -0.04 0.98 -20.36
N GLU A 115 -0.16 0.67 -21.62
CA GLU A 115 0.79 1.10 -22.65
C GLU A 115 0.76 2.62 -22.82
N SER A 116 -0.43 3.19 -22.93
CA SER A 116 -0.65 4.64 -23.02
C SER A 116 -0.18 5.36 -21.75
N PHE A 117 -0.60 4.86 -20.59
CA PHE A 117 -0.18 5.43 -19.30
C PHE A 117 1.34 5.38 -19.11
N SER A 118 1.96 4.24 -19.38
CA SER A 118 3.41 4.08 -19.18
C SER A 118 4.23 4.96 -20.11
N ARG A 119 3.78 5.16 -21.35
CA ARG A 119 4.43 6.04 -22.33
C ARG A 119 4.34 7.51 -21.93
N GLU A 120 3.21 7.93 -21.40
CA GLU A 120 2.97 9.33 -21.04
C GLU A 120 3.59 9.70 -19.69
N TRP A 121 3.48 8.83 -18.70
CA TRP A 121 3.77 9.15 -17.30
C TRP A 121 5.00 8.48 -16.73
N CYS A 122 5.57 7.46 -17.40
CA CYS A 122 6.63 6.65 -16.84
C CYS A 122 7.92 6.71 -17.66
N TRP A 123 9.02 6.33 -17.01
CA TRP A 123 10.32 6.17 -17.63
C TRP A 123 11.13 5.05 -16.95
N GLY A 124 12.33 4.80 -17.45
CA GLY A 124 13.22 3.77 -16.93
C GLY A 124 12.97 2.39 -17.52
N TYR A 125 13.68 1.39 -16.99
CA TYR A 125 13.55 0.03 -17.47
C TYR A 125 12.14 -0.50 -17.22
N GLY A 126 11.48 -0.94 -18.30
CA GLY A 126 10.09 -1.41 -18.25
C GLY A 126 9.07 -0.31 -17.91
N ASN A 127 9.43 0.98 -18.09
CA ASN A 127 8.57 2.12 -17.74
C ASN A 127 8.03 2.04 -16.30
N ALA A 128 8.89 1.63 -15.37
CA ALA A 128 8.46 1.31 -14.00
C ALA A 128 8.33 2.53 -13.07
N ILE A 129 8.98 3.65 -13.41
CA ILE A 129 9.08 4.83 -12.53
C ILE A 129 8.22 5.95 -13.07
N VAL A 130 7.40 6.58 -12.22
CA VAL A 130 6.65 7.78 -12.59
C VAL A 130 7.63 8.93 -12.81
N ALA A 131 7.65 9.49 -14.02
CA ALA A 131 8.61 10.50 -14.43
C ALA A 131 8.45 11.82 -13.66
N LYS A 132 7.21 12.24 -13.47
CA LYS A 132 6.84 13.51 -12.81
C LYS A 132 5.63 13.31 -11.89
N PRO A 133 5.84 12.78 -10.68
CA PRO A 133 4.74 12.45 -9.74
C PRO A 133 3.87 13.66 -9.40
N GLU A 134 4.45 14.86 -9.37
CA GLU A 134 3.73 16.11 -9.08
C GLU A 134 2.73 16.46 -10.18
N LEU A 135 3.11 16.26 -11.45
CA LEU A 135 2.22 16.52 -12.59
C LEU A 135 1.10 15.47 -12.65
N LEU A 136 1.40 14.20 -12.41
CA LEU A 136 0.38 13.16 -12.31
C LEU A 136 -0.59 13.47 -11.16
N GLY A 137 -0.08 13.85 -9.99
CA GLY A 137 -0.92 14.26 -8.86
C GLY A 137 -1.78 15.50 -9.17
N ALA A 138 -1.25 16.47 -9.89
CA ALA A 138 -2.00 17.65 -10.34
C ALA A 138 -3.09 17.27 -11.35
N TYR A 139 -2.79 16.36 -12.29
CA TYR A 139 -3.74 15.82 -13.25
C TYR A 139 -4.90 15.11 -12.53
N LEU A 140 -4.62 14.16 -11.62
CA LEU A 140 -5.64 13.42 -10.86
C LEU A 140 -6.55 14.35 -10.04
N LYS A 141 -5.98 15.44 -9.51
CA LYS A 141 -6.78 16.46 -8.78
C LYS A 141 -7.66 17.26 -9.71
N ARG A 142 -7.13 17.73 -10.84
CA ARG A 142 -7.87 18.53 -11.80
C ARG A 142 -9.06 17.76 -12.37
N GLU A 143 -8.87 16.48 -12.66
CA GLU A 143 -9.91 15.59 -13.17
C GLU A 143 -10.89 15.09 -12.08
N GLY A 144 -10.70 15.52 -10.83
CA GLY A 144 -11.60 15.20 -9.73
C GLY A 144 -11.44 13.81 -9.11
N LEU A 145 -10.48 13.00 -9.57
CA LEU A 145 -10.26 11.65 -9.03
C LEU A 145 -9.56 11.67 -7.67
N MET A 146 -8.74 12.68 -7.39
CA MET A 146 -7.97 12.74 -6.15
C MET A 146 -8.24 14.01 -5.35
N LEU A 147 -8.66 13.84 -4.11
CA LEU A 147 -8.67 14.90 -3.10
C LEU A 147 -7.49 14.71 -2.15
N ARG A 148 -6.57 15.66 -2.11
CA ARG A 148 -5.42 15.65 -1.19
C ARG A 148 -5.43 16.88 -0.29
N ARG A 149 -5.38 16.64 1.01
CA ARG A 149 -5.16 17.67 2.03
C ARG A 149 -3.81 17.44 2.69
N VAL A 150 -3.00 18.46 2.83
CA VAL A 150 -1.74 18.36 3.57
C VAL A 150 -1.93 18.90 4.99
N LYS A 151 -1.18 18.32 5.94
CA LYS A 151 -1.33 18.66 7.37
C LYS A 151 -1.17 20.17 7.63
N GLN A 152 -0.29 20.82 6.89
CA GLN A 152 -0.04 22.28 7.04
C GLN A 152 -1.28 23.12 6.73
N ASP A 153 -2.16 22.65 5.81
CA ASP A 153 -3.33 23.41 5.38
C ASP A 153 -4.54 23.21 6.30
N VAL A 154 -4.60 22.08 7.01
CA VAL A 154 -5.81 21.68 7.77
C VAL A 154 -5.60 21.55 9.28
N LEU A 155 -4.36 21.49 9.74
CA LEU A 155 -4.01 21.27 11.15
C LEU A 155 -3.04 22.37 11.61
N SER A 156 -3.51 23.60 11.64
CA SER A 156 -2.72 24.76 12.14
C SER A 156 -2.31 24.63 13.61
N GLU A 157 -3.00 23.78 14.37
CA GLU A 157 -2.74 23.52 15.79
C GLU A 157 -1.61 22.55 16.05
N LEU A 158 -1.11 21.84 15.02
CA LEU A 158 -0.04 20.88 15.20
C LEU A 158 1.30 21.62 15.42
N PRO A 159 2.03 21.27 16.48
CA PRO A 159 3.37 21.82 16.68
C PRO A 159 4.30 21.40 15.52
N PRO A 160 5.32 22.20 15.24
CA PRO A 160 6.28 21.89 14.19
C PRO A 160 6.95 20.54 14.46
N LYS A 161 7.10 19.74 13.42
CA LYS A 161 7.73 18.42 13.51
C LYS A 161 9.18 18.58 13.97
N ARG A 162 9.49 18.05 15.15
CA ARG A 162 10.87 17.95 15.64
C ARG A 162 11.41 16.55 15.35
N ARG A 163 12.59 16.49 14.76
CA ARG A 163 13.34 15.24 14.62
C ARG A 163 14.44 15.26 15.66
N LEU A 164 14.37 14.32 16.60
CA LEU A 164 15.45 14.08 17.56
C LEU A 164 16.21 12.84 17.07
N VAL A 165 17.51 13.00 16.92
CA VAL A 165 18.41 11.87 16.66
C VAL A 165 18.92 11.43 18.03
N GLN A 166 18.60 10.21 18.39
CA GLN A 166 19.07 9.57 19.63
C GLN A 166 20.02 8.45 19.24
N GLU A 167 21.23 8.51 19.72
CA GLU A 167 22.18 7.42 19.62
C GLU A 167 21.78 6.35 20.63
N LEU A 168 21.65 5.11 20.17
CA LEU A 168 21.31 3.97 20.99
C LEU A 168 22.47 2.98 20.93
N ASP A 169 22.79 2.40 22.08
CA ASP A 169 23.64 1.23 22.15
C ASP A 169 23.01 0.05 21.38
N TRP A 170 23.81 -0.91 21.06
CA TRP A 170 23.37 -2.12 20.42
C TRP A 170 24.14 -3.35 20.89
N ASN A 171 23.57 -4.53 20.71
CA ASN A 171 24.23 -5.78 21.07
C ASN A 171 25.06 -6.31 19.90
N ASP A 172 26.39 -6.10 19.95
CA ASP A 172 27.32 -6.52 18.89
C ASP A 172 27.27 -8.02 18.61
N ARG A 173 27.09 -8.85 19.63
CA ARG A 173 27.02 -10.31 19.47
C ARG A 173 25.76 -10.73 18.70
N VAL A 174 24.63 -10.10 18.99
CA VAL A 174 23.38 -10.34 18.28
C VAL A 174 23.50 -9.88 16.83
N TYR A 175 24.06 -8.70 16.60
CA TYR A 175 24.30 -8.19 15.25
C TYR A 175 25.22 -9.10 14.43
N ALA A 176 26.38 -9.46 14.97
CA ALA A 176 27.34 -10.33 14.30
C ALA A 176 26.73 -11.71 13.97
N ARG A 177 25.98 -12.31 14.88
CA ARG A 177 25.29 -13.59 14.65
C ARG A 177 24.28 -13.49 13.51
N LEU A 178 23.50 -12.40 13.44
CA LEU A 178 22.50 -12.21 12.40
C LEU A 178 23.11 -11.84 11.05
N MET A 179 24.29 -11.25 11.02
CA MET A 179 25.03 -10.94 9.81
C MET A 179 25.86 -12.12 9.28
N ALA A 180 26.20 -13.09 10.11
CA ALA A 180 27.06 -14.22 9.72
C ALA A 180 26.59 -14.95 8.44
N PRO A 181 25.29 -15.21 8.19
CA PRO A 181 24.84 -15.88 6.98
C PRO A 181 25.07 -15.06 5.68
N VAL A 182 25.25 -13.74 5.82
CA VAL A 182 25.39 -12.82 4.66
C VAL A 182 26.84 -12.44 4.41
N LEU A 183 27.77 -12.79 5.31
CA LEU A 183 29.20 -12.50 5.15
C LEU A 183 29.78 -13.05 3.84
N PRO A 184 29.48 -14.29 3.40
CA PRO A 184 29.97 -14.79 2.10
C PRO A 184 29.46 -13.97 0.91
N GLN A 185 28.20 -13.48 1.00
CA GLN A 185 27.62 -12.61 -0.04
C GLN A 185 28.29 -11.24 -0.07
N LEU A 186 28.61 -10.68 1.10
CA LEU A 186 29.31 -9.41 1.22
C LEU A 186 30.74 -9.52 0.67
N MET A 187 31.45 -10.59 0.95
CA MET A 187 32.79 -10.85 0.37
C MET A 187 32.71 -10.97 -1.14
N ARG A 188 31.76 -11.76 -1.66
CA ARG A 188 31.52 -11.88 -3.09
C ARG A 188 31.20 -10.53 -3.73
N TRP A 189 30.37 -9.72 -3.13
CA TRP A 189 30.02 -8.39 -3.63
C TRP A 189 31.24 -7.46 -3.71
N LYS A 190 32.16 -7.55 -2.72
CA LYS A 190 33.37 -6.72 -2.65
C LYS A 190 34.47 -7.18 -3.61
N GLU A 191 34.66 -8.48 -3.76
CA GLU A 191 35.87 -9.08 -4.36
C GLU A 191 35.65 -9.63 -5.77
N ASP A 192 34.40 -10.01 -6.09
CA ASP A 192 34.08 -10.61 -7.40
C ASP A 192 33.88 -9.54 -8.49
N GLY A 193 34.93 -9.24 -9.21
CA GLY A 193 34.93 -8.32 -10.35
C GLY A 193 34.11 -8.79 -11.56
N THR A 194 33.66 -10.07 -11.58
CA THR A 194 32.91 -10.66 -12.70
C THR A 194 31.41 -10.48 -12.60
N LEU A 195 30.91 -9.96 -11.46
CA LEU A 195 29.49 -9.71 -11.25
C LEU A 195 28.96 -8.67 -12.23
N THR A 196 27.84 -9.00 -12.89
CA THR A 196 27.08 -8.04 -13.69
C THR A 196 26.45 -6.96 -12.78
N ALA A 197 26.10 -5.82 -13.35
CA ALA A 197 25.43 -4.75 -12.62
C ALA A 197 24.13 -5.22 -11.92
N SER A 198 23.34 -6.06 -12.59
CA SER A 198 22.11 -6.63 -12.02
C SER A 198 22.38 -7.58 -10.85
N GLN A 199 23.38 -8.45 -10.98
CA GLN A 199 23.77 -9.36 -9.90
C GLN A 199 24.29 -8.60 -8.68
N ARG A 200 25.08 -7.56 -8.91
CA ARG A 200 25.61 -6.70 -7.85
C ARG A 200 24.48 -5.97 -7.11
N ALA A 201 23.49 -5.44 -7.82
CA ALA A 201 22.32 -4.79 -7.22
C ALA A 201 21.48 -5.75 -6.37
N ILE A 202 21.26 -6.98 -6.81
CA ILE A 202 20.52 -8.01 -6.05
C ILE A 202 21.27 -8.37 -4.75
N LEU A 203 22.58 -8.56 -4.81
CA LEU A 203 23.39 -8.85 -3.63
C LEU A 203 23.38 -7.67 -2.65
N GLU A 204 23.51 -6.44 -3.14
CA GLU A 204 23.47 -5.22 -2.33
C GLU A 204 22.12 -5.06 -1.59
N ASP A 205 21.01 -5.30 -2.28
CA ASP A 205 19.68 -5.24 -1.65
C ASP A 205 19.52 -6.30 -0.57
N SER A 206 19.93 -7.55 -0.84
CA SER A 206 19.89 -8.64 0.13
C SER A 206 20.72 -8.34 1.39
N ILE A 207 21.96 -7.86 1.21
CA ILE A 207 22.86 -7.47 2.31
C ILE A 207 22.24 -6.32 3.11
N SER A 208 21.70 -5.30 2.43
CA SER A 208 21.09 -4.12 3.04
C SER A 208 19.85 -4.48 3.86
N GLN A 209 19.00 -5.36 3.35
CA GLN A 209 17.81 -5.83 4.07
C GLN A 209 18.21 -6.59 5.35
N GLN A 210 19.18 -7.49 5.26
CA GLN A 210 19.66 -8.23 6.43
C GLN A 210 20.33 -7.31 7.45
N ALA A 211 21.11 -6.33 7.01
CA ALA A 211 21.74 -5.36 7.90
C ALA A 211 20.70 -4.52 8.66
N ARG A 212 19.65 -4.06 8.00
CA ARG A 212 18.54 -3.34 8.64
C ARG A 212 17.85 -4.20 9.68
N LYS A 213 17.56 -5.46 9.34
CA LYS A 213 16.95 -6.42 10.27
C LYS A 213 17.85 -6.67 11.48
N ALA A 214 19.14 -6.96 11.26
CA ALA A 214 20.11 -7.19 12.31
C ALA A 214 20.26 -5.98 13.23
N THR A 215 20.33 -4.77 12.69
CA THR A 215 20.38 -3.52 13.45
C THR A 215 19.14 -3.35 14.32
N GLY A 216 17.94 -3.56 13.76
CA GLY A 216 16.68 -3.44 14.52
C GLY A 216 16.62 -4.41 15.69
N VAL A 217 16.98 -5.69 15.48
CA VAL A 217 16.98 -6.70 16.53
C VAL A 217 18.06 -6.43 17.58
N ALA A 218 19.27 -5.98 17.16
CA ALA A 218 20.36 -5.69 18.07
C ALA A 218 20.10 -4.45 18.96
N LYS A 219 19.29 -3.49 18.47
CA LYS A 219 18.90 -2.29 19.21
C LYS A 219 17.62 -2.44 20.03
N ALA A 220 16.77 -3.43 19.72
CA ALA A 220 15.47 -3.59 20.37
C ALA A 220 15.50 -3.57 21.92
N PRO A 221 16.50 -4.12 22.62
CA PRO A 221 16.56 -4.05 24.07
C PRO A 221 16.83 -2.65 24.64
N TYR A 222 17.23 -1.68 23.80
CA TYR A 222 17.64 -0.33 24.21
C TYR A 222 16.65 0.77 23.79
N VAL A 223 15.50 0.39 23.21
CA VAL A 223 14.44 1.31 22.73
C VAL A 223 13.29 1.50 23.80
#